data_0f742e84c9ae6f367d562f5dd04510fc
#
_entry.id   0f742e84c9ae6f367d562f5dd04510fc
#
_cell.length_a   1.000
_cell.length_b   1.000
_cell.length_c   1.000
_cell.angle_alpha   90.00
_cell.angle_beta   90.00
_cell.angle_gamma   90.00
#
_symmetry.space_group_name_H-M   'P 1'
#
loop_
_entity.id
_entity.type
_entity.pdbx_description
1 polymer ?
#
loop_
_entity_poly.entity_id
_entity_poly.type
_entity_poly.pdbx_seq_one_letter_code
_entity_poly.pdbx_strand_id
1 'polypeptide(L)'
;MHSWRDQLMLGLAIALVALIFMPLIPGLFWAMLPAFHLSVWQTLWVDPQWKQALLATVLSASIGTTLAFLFAITMAKQLYPGRRWLQLRQRLPVLLAIPHAAFAIGFFFLVAPSGWLSRWIALLSGWVMPPNWITVQDSYGLSLALALAFKESWFLLWVLFAVLSEQEITRQMTIGQTLGYSRTQVWRAILLPQILPRMGWPLAAVLAYGLFVVDMALILGPTNPPTLAVLIWQWLTNPDEGLQAQ
;
A
#
# COMPACT_ATOMS: atom_id res chain seq x y z
N MET A 1 17.54 11.84 -38.59
CA MET A 1 16.94 10.81 -39.48
C MET A 1 16.83 9.51 -38.67
N HIS A 2 15.63 9.14 -38.19
CA HIS A 2 15.44 7.84 -37.57
C HIS A 2 15.67 6.75 -38.61
N SER A 3 16.47 5.76 -38.30
CA SER A 3 16.73 4.65 -39.21
C SER A 3 15.47 3.81 -39.40
N TRP A 4 15.29 3.18 -40.57
CA TRP A 4 14.17 2.29 -40.82
C TRP A 4 14.07 1.17 -39.75
N ARG A 5 15.21 0.79 -39.15
CA ARG A 5 15.27 -0.13 -38.03
C ARG A 5 14.59 0.39 -36.76
N ASP A 6 14.76 1.70 -36.46
CA ASP A 6 14.12 2.32 -35.29
C ASP A 6 12.59 2.38 -35.46
N GLN A 7 12.12 2.63 -36.67
CA GLN A 7 10.69 2.62 -37.02
C GLN A 7 10.10 1.21 -36.91
N LEU A 8 10.84 0.20 -37.35
CA LEU A 8 10.43 -1.18 -37.30
C LEU A 8 10.39 -1.69 -35.84
N MET A 9 11.38 -1.36 -35.02
CA MET A 9 11.40 -1.68 -33.59
C MET A 9 10.28 -0.99 -32.82
N LEU A 10 10.01 0.28 -33.15
CA LEU A 10 8.87 1.00 -32.57
C LEU A 10 7.53 0.36 -32.97
N GLY A 11 7.36 0.00 -34.24
CA GLY A 11 6.16 -0.69 -34.73
C GLY A 11 5.95 -2.03 -34.04
N LEU A 12 7.01 -2.83 -33.86
CA LEU A 12 6.94 -4.10 -33.13
C LEU A 12 6.59 -3.89 -31.65
N ALA A 13 7.18 -2.89 -31.00
CA ALA A 13 6.87 -2.57 -29.61
C ALA A 13 5.39 -2.16 -29.44
N ILE A 14 4.88 -1.30 -30.33
CA ILE A 14 3.47 -0.89 -30.33
C ILE A 14 2.56 -2.10 -30.57
N ALA A 15 2.88 -2.96 -31.56
CA ALA A 15 2.09 -4.16 -31.83
C ALA A 15 2.07 -5.12 -30.64
N LEU A 16 3.18 -5.28 -29.95
CA LEU A 16 3.28 -6.15 -28.77
C LEU A 16 2.48 -5.59 -27.59
N VAL A 17 2.55 -4.28 -27.36
CA VAL A 17 1.71 -3.60 -26.37
C VAL A 17 0.22 -3.73 -26.72
N ALA A 18 -0.14 -3.49 -27.98
CA ALA A 18 -1.52 -3.64 -28.45
C ALA A 18 -2.03 -5.08 -28.25
N LEU A 19 -1.21 -6.08 -28.59
CA LEU A 19 -1.57 -7.50 -28.43
C LEU A 19 -1.83 -7.87 -26.97
N ILE A 20 -1.07 -7.30 -26.03
CA ILE A 20 -1.22 -7.54 -24.59
C ILE A 20 -2.47 -6.83 -24.04
N PHE A 21 -2.70 -5.58 -24.43
CA PHE A 21 -3.75 -4.75 -23.84
C PHE A 21 -5.09 -4.78 -24.58
N MET A 22 -5.10 -5.11 -25.87
CA MET A 22 -6.33 -5.19 -26.67
C MET A 22 -7.41 -6.13 -26.08
N PRO A 23 -7.07 -7.32 -25.55
CA PRO A 23 -8.07 -8.20 -24.93
C PRO A 23 -8.72 -7.64 -23.67
N LEU A 24 -8.06 -6.67 -22.98
CA LEU A 24 -8.63 -6.02 -21.80
C LEU A 24 -9.80 -5.10 -22.14
N ILE A 25 -9.80 -4.51 -23.34
CA ILE A 25 -10.86 -3.56 -23.75
C ILE A 25 -12.24 -4.20 -23.74
N PRO A 26 -12.50 -5.33 -24.45
CA PRO A 26 -13.80 -5.98 -24.36
C PRO A 26 -14.10 -6.49 -22.95
N GLY A 27 -13.11 -7.01 -22.21
CA GLY A 27 -13.29 -7.44 -20.82
C GLY A 27 -13.76 -6.30 -19.91
N LEU A 28 -13.13 -5.13 -19.99
CA LEU A 28 -13.55 -3.94 -19.26
C LEU A 28 -14.93 -3.45 -19.69
N PHE A 29 -15.23 -3.49 -21.00
CA PHE A 29 -16.53 -3.10 -21.52
C PHE A 29 -17.64 -4.00 -20.93
N TRP A 30 -17.47 -5.31 -20.98
CA TRP A 30 -18.42 -6.26 -20.39
C TRP A 30 -18.56 -6.10 -18.89
N ALA A 31 -17.47 -5.90 -18.17
CA ALA A 31 -17.49 -5.65 -16.73
C ALA A 31 -18.21 -4.35 -16.33
N MET A 32 -18.23 -3.35 -17.22
CA MET A 32 -18.93 -2.08 -16.97
C MET A 32 -20.41 -2.11 -17.35
N LEU A 33 -20.90 -3.07 -18.16
CA LEU A 33 -22.29 -3.12 -18.58
C LEU A 33 -23.31 -3.12 -17.43
N PRO A 34 -23.13 -3.88 -16.34
CA PRO A 34 -24.06 -3.85 -15.22
C PRO A 34 -24.22 -2.46 -14.59
N ALA A 35 -23.17 -1.63 -14.61
CA ALA A 35 -23.23 -0.28 -14.06
C ALA A 35 -24.23 0.66 -14.75
N PHE A 36 -24.68 0.33 -15.96
CA PHE A 36 -25.70 1.08 -16.70
C PHE A 36 -27.13 0.64 -16.34
N HIS A 37 -27.32 -0.41 -15.54
CA HIS A 37 -28.63 -0.88 -15.11
C HIS A 37 -28.98 -0.36 -13.71
N LEU A 38 -30.05 0.43 -13.61
CA LEU A 38 -30.50 1.03 -12.36
C LEU A 38 -30.84 -0.03 -11.29
N SER A 39 -31.33 -1.19 -11.70
CA SER A 39 -31.65 -2.31 -10.80
C SER A 39 -30.44 -2.81 -10.02
N VAL A 40 -29.26 -2.83 -10.63
CA VAL A 40 -28.00 -3.24 -9.98
C VAL A 40 -27.64 -2.29 -8.83
N TRP A 41 -27.77 -0.97 -9.09
CA TRP A 41 -27.55 0.02 -8.02
C TRP A 41 -28.56 -0.09 -6.89
N GLN A 42 -29.84 -0.40 -7.21
CA GLN A 42 -30.86 -0.60 -6.19
C GLN A 42 -30.54 -1.80 -5.29
N THR A 43 -30.13 -2.94 -5.88
CA THR A 43 -29.70 -4.13 -5.12
C THR A 43 -28.48 -3.85 -4.26
N LEU A 44 -27.48 -3.16 -4.79
CA LEU A 44 -26.29 -2.76 -4.03
C LEU A 44 -26.66 -1.86 -2.83
N TRP A 45 -27.57 -0.88 -3.02
CA TRP A 45 -27.97 0.02 -1.95
C TRP A 45 -28.72 -0.68 -0.82
N VAL A 46 -29.40 -1.77 -1.09
CA VAL A 46 -30.16 -2.57 -0.11
C VAL A 46 -29.27 -3.61 0.58
N ASP A 47 -28.15 -4.01 -0.03
CA ASP A 47 -27.21 -4.95 0.58
C ASP A 47 -26.67 -4.39 1.91
N PRO A 48 -26.77 -5.14 3.02
CA PRO A 48 -26.34 -4.64 4.34
C PRO A 48 -24.81 -4.58 4.50
N GLN A 49 -24.05 -5.26 3.65
CA GLN A 49 -22.60 -5.46 3.84
C GLN A 49 -21.76 -4.33 3.26
N TRP A 50 -22.17 -3.76 2.12
CA TRP A 50 -21.30 -2.85 1.36
C TRP A 50 -20.87 -1.60 2.15
N LYS A 51 -21.76 -1.03 2.99
CA LYS A 51 -21.45 0.18 3.77
C LYS A 51 -20.31 -0.06 4.77
N GLN A 52 -20.37 -1.17 5.49
CA GLN A 52 -19.33 -1.53 6.45
C GLN A 52 -18.05 -1.98 5.73
N ALA A 53 -18.18 -2.71 4.63
CA ALA A 53 -17.07 -3.09 3.77
C ALA A 53 -16.33 -1.87 3.22
N LEU A 54 -17.06 -0.87 2.73
CA LEU A 54 -16.51 0.41 2.28
C LEU A 54 -15.80 1.17 3.41
N LEU A 55 -16.44 1.24 4.59
CA LEU A 55 -15.85 1.90 5.76
C LEU A 55 -14.52 1.24 6.14
N ALA A 56 -14.49 -0.09 6.28
CA ALA A 56 -13.28 -0.83 6.60
C ALA A 56 -12.18 -0.63 5.54
N THR A 57 -12.55 -0.62 4.26
CA THR A 57 -11.63 -0.36 3.14
C THR A 57 -11.01 1.03 3.22
N VAL A 58 -11.85 2.07 3.35
CA VAL A 58 -11.38 3.47 3.40
C VAL A 58 -10.53 3.71 4.64
N LEU A 59 -10.94 3.19 5.80
CA LEU A 59 -10.17 3.33 7.04
C LEU A 59 -8.82 2.62 6.93
N SER A 60 -8.79 1.35 6.54
CA SER A 60 -7.54 0.59 6.44
C SER A 60 -6.58 1.19 5.43
N ALA A 61 -7.06 1.58 4.25
CA ALA A 61 -6.25 2.20 3.21
C ALA A 61 -5.71 3.58 3.64
N SER A 62 -6.56 4.45 4.21
CA SER A 62 -6.17 5.81 4.61
C SER A 62 -5.20 5.79 5.80
N ILE A 63 -5.49 5.01 6.83
CA ILE A 63 -4.62 4.84 7.99
C ILE A 63 -3.30 4.20 7.56
N GLY A 64 -3.36 3.11 6.76
CA GLY A 64 -2.19 2.42 6.25
C GLY A 64 -1.27 3.34 5.46
N THR A 65 -1.81 4.11 4.51
CA THR A 65 -1.06 5.08 3.70
C THR A 65 -0.44 6.17 4.56
N THR A 66 -1.21 6.74 5.48
CA THR A 66 -0.73 7.80 6.37
C THR A 66 0.41 7.31 7.25
N LEU A 67 0.26 6.15 7.87
CA LEU A 67 1.30 5.55 8.71
C LEU A 67 2.53 5.14 7.89
N ALA A 68 2.34 4.59 6.68
CA ALA A 68 3.44 4.26 5.78
C ALA A 68 4.29 5.49 5.47
N PHE A 69 3.63 6.62 5.16
CA PHE A 69 4.30 7.88 4.90
C PHE A 69 5.03 8.42 6.15
N LEU A 70 4.39 8.41 7.31
CA LEU A 70 5.01 8.84 8.56
C LEU A 70 6.21 7.98 8.92
N PHE A 71 6.16 6.66 8.73
CA PHE A 71 7.31 5.77 8.93
C PHE A 71 8.44 6.10 7.96
N ALA A 72 8.13 6.23 6.67
CA ALA A 72 9.13 6.54 5.65
C ALA A 72 9.82 7.88 5.90
N ILE A 73 9.06 8.94 6.16
CA ILE A 73 9.61 10.28 6.47
C ILE A 73 10.43 10.28 7.76
N THR A 74 9.95 9.60 8.79
CA THR A 74 10.67 9.54 10.09
C THR A 74 11.99 8.80 9.92
N MET A 75 12.00 7.66 9.22
CA MET A 75 13.23 6.92 8.91
C MET A 75 14.19 7.75 8.05
N ALA A 76 13.68 8.41 7.01
CA ALA A 76 14.50 9.31 6.19
C ALA A 76 15.10 10.44 7.03
N LYS A 77 14.30 11.13 7.84
CA LYS A 77 14.77 12.20 8.74
C LYS A 77 15.87 11.73 9.69
N GLN A 78 15.76 10.52 10.24
CA GLN A 78 16.73 10.00 11.20
C GLN A 78 18.02 9.50 10.54
N LEU A 79 17.93 8.95 9.34
CA LEU A 79 19.04 8.25 8.70
C LEU A 79 19.79 9.11 7.66
N TYR A 80 19.09 10.02 6.96
CA TYR A 80 19.67 10.86 5.90
C TYR A 80 20.23 12.19 6.44
N PRO A 81 21.40 12.66 5.98
CA PRO A 81 22.38 11.89 5.23
C PRO A 81 23.23 11.04 6.20
N GLY A 82 23.65 9.84 5.76
CA GLY A 82 24.53 9.03 6.60
C GLY A 82 24.77 7.61 6.09
N ARG A 83 25.74 6.93 6.72
CA ARG A 83 26.11 5.56 6.36
C ARG A 83 24.93 4.58 6.49
N ARG A 84 24.09 4.73 7.51
CA ARG A 84 22.91 3.87 7.72
C ARG A 84 21.86 4.07 6.61
N TRP A 85 21.74 5.29 6.08
CA TRP A 85 20.89 5.58 4.93
C TRP A 85 21.33 4.78 3.70
N LEU A 86 22.62 4.80 3.39
CA LEU A 86 23.18 4.03 2.27
C LEU A 86 23.01 2.51 2.46
N GLN A 87 23.21 2.01 3.69
CA GLN A 87 22.99 0.60 4.02
C GLN A 87 21.52 0.19 3.84
N LEU A 88 20.57 1.04 4.23
CA LEU A 88 19.15 0.81 4.03
C LEU A 88 18.83 0.73 2.53
N ARG A 89 19.37 1.66 1.72
CA ARG A 89 19.21 1.65 0.26
C ARG A 89 19.61 0.32 -0.36
N GLN A 90 20.70 -0.27 0.07
CA GLN A 90 21.18 -1.57 -0.45
C GLN A 90 20.26 -2.73 -0.09
N ARG A 91 19.52 -2.65 1.03
CA ARG A 91 18.61 -3.70 1.52
C ARG A 91 17.18 -3.56 0.98
N LEU A 92 16.79 -2.37 0.53
CA LEU A 92 15.44 -2.10 0.05
C LEU A 92 14.96 -3.05 -1.06
N PRO A 93 15.76 -3.40 -2.08
CA PRO A 93 15.30 -4.33 -3.13
C PRO A 93 14.86 -5.68 -2.57
N VAL A 94 15.54 -6.19 -1.54
CA VAL A 94 15.16 -7.45 -0.88
C VAL A 94 13.83 -7.31 -0.13
N LEU A 95 13.63 -6.19 0.58
CA LEU A 95 12.38 -5.92 1.31
C LEU A 95 11.19 -5.71 0.37
N LEU A 96 11.43 -5.06 -0.77
CA LEU A 96 10.42 -4.87 -1.81
C LEU A 96 10.06 -6.17 -2.53
N ALA A 97 11.01 -7.09 -2.69
CA ALA A 97 10.81 -8.36 -3.35
C ALA A 97 9.92 -9.34 -2.56
N ILE A 98 9.68 -9.10 -1.26
CA ILE A 98 8.78 -9.94 -0.46
C ILE A 98 7.35 -9.77 -0.99
N PRO A 99 6.66 -10.85 -1.45
CA PRO A 99 5.28 -10.78 -1.89
C PRO A 99 4.36 -10.29 -0.76
N HIS A 100 3.34 -9.51 -1.11
CA HIS A 100 2.41 -8.95 -0.13
C HIS A 100 1.68 -10.03 0.70
N ALA A 101 1.20 -11.10 0.06
CA ALA A 101 0.60 -12.23 0.75
C ALA A 101 1.56 -12.91 1.73
N ALA A 102 2.83 -13.12 1.34
CA ALA A 102 3.84 -13.73 2.22
C ALA A 102 4.14 -12.82 3.42
N PHE A 103 4.20 -11.50 3.21
CA PHE A 103 4.34 -10.53 4.29
C PHE A 103 3.13 -10.58 5.23
N ALA A 104 1.90 -10.62 4.69
CA ALA A 104 0.67 -10.69 5.47
C ALA A 104 0.61 -11.95 6.36
N ILE A 105 1.00 -13.11 5.83
CA ILE A 105 1.10 -14.36 6.60
C ILE A 105 2.10 -14.22 7.75
N GLY A 106 3.30 -13.71 7.48
CA GLY A 106 4.31 -13.48 8.51
C GLY A 106 3.84 -12.48 9.58
N PHE A 107 3.20 -11.40 9.14
CA PHE A 107 2.62 -10.39 10.04
C PHE A 107 1.48 -10.99 10.89
N PHE A 108 0.63 -11.81 10.30
CA PHE A 108 -0.43 -12.53 11.04
C PHE A 108 0.16 -13.36 12.18
N PHE A 109 1.14 -14.22 11.89
CA PHE A 109 1.81 -15.03 12.92
C PHE A 109 2.53 -14.20 13.98
N LEU A 110 2.94 -13.00 13.65
CA LEU A 110 3.57 -12.08 14.58
C LEU A 110 2.55 -11.51 15.57
N VAL A 111 1.40 -11.01 15.07
CA VAL A 111 0.46 -10.19 15.85
C VAL A 111 -0.82 -10.92 16.28
N ALA A 112 -1.11 -12.12 15.78
CA ALA A 112 -2.29 -12.90 16.17
C ALA A 112 -2.40 -13.07 17.70
N PRO A 113 -3.59 -13.32 18.25
CA PRO A 113 -3.78 -13.55 19.72
C PRO A 113 -2.87 -14.63 20.29
N SER A 114 -2.59 -15.67 19.51
CA SER A 114 -1.62 -16.75 19.83
C SER A 114 -0.26 -16.54 19.16
N GLY A 115 -0.01 -15.38 18.58
CA GLY A 115 1.19 -15.05 17.83
C GLY A 115 2.41 -14.80 18.73
N TRP A 116 3.54 -14.55 18.06
CA TRP A 116 4.81 -14.34 18.76
C TRP A 116 4.77 -13.17 19.75
N LEU A 117 4.20 -12.01 19.36
CA LEU A 117 4.12 -10.83 20.23
C LEU A 117 3.29 -11.11 21.48
N SER A 118 2.13 -11.74 21.33
CA SER A 118 1.25 -12.05 22.46
C SER A 118 1.90 -13.04 23.43
N ARG A 119 2.65 -14.03 22.91
CA ARG A 119 3.43 -14.97 23.74
C ARG A 119 4.57 -14.27 24.48
N TRP A 120 5.27 -13.35 23.82
CA TRP A 120 6.33 -12.56 24.47
C TRP A 120 5.76 -11.67 25.58
N ILE A 121 4.61 -11.03 25.34
CA ILE A 121 3.92 -10.22 26.36
C ILE A 121 3.52 -11.10 27.54
N ALA A 122 2.92 -12.26 27.29
CA ALA A 122 2.54 -13.20 28.35
C ALA A 122 3.75 -13.64 29.19
N LEU A 123 4.85 -13.99 28.53
CA LEU A 123 6.09 -14.39 29.21
C LEU A 123 6.64 -13.27 30.10
N LEU A 124 6.69 -12.04 29.59
CA LEU A 124 7.21 -10.89 30.34
C LEU A 124 6.28 -10.44 31.48
N SER A 125 4.98 -10.65 31.32
CA SER A 125 3.95 -10.29 32.31
C SER A 125 3.67 -11.41 33.32
N GLY A 126 4.30 -12.57 33.19
CA GLY A 126 4.04 -13.73 34.04
C GLY A 126 2.65 -14.37 33.81
N TRP A 127 2.00 -14.12 32.69
CA TRP A 127 0.71 -14.72 32.37
C TRP A 127 0.86 -16.16 31.91
N VAL A 128 -0.02 -17.02 32.36
CA VAL A 128 -0.01 -18.46 31.99
C VAL A 128 -0.36 -18.66 30.51
N MET A 129 -1.23 -17.81 29.96
CA MET A 129 -1.66 -17.86 28.56
C MET A 129 -1.62 -16.45 27.95
N PRO A 130 -1.37 -16.34 26.64
CA PRO A 130 -1.51 -15.07 25.93
C PRO A 130 -2.92 -14.51 26.05
N PRO A 131 -3.07 -13.17 26.10
CA PRO A 131 -4.38 -12.54 26.15
C PRO A 131 -5.16 -12.78 24.85
N ASN A 132 -6.47 -13.02 24.96
CA ASN A 132 -7.34 -13.20 23.80
C ASN A 132 -7.81 -11.84 23.25
N TRP A 133 -6.89 -11.04 22.73
CA TRP A 133 -7.20 -9.76 22.08
C TRP A 133 -7.48 -9.96 20.61
N ILE A 134 -8.43 -9.21 20.06
CA ILE A 134 -8.70 -9.18 18.62
C ILE A 134 -7.62 -8.29 17.98
N THR A 135 -6.51 -8.90 17.61
CA THR A 135 -5.35 -8.22 17.01
C THR A 135 -5.25 -8.40 15.50
N VAL A 136 -6.07 -9.29 14.93
CA VAL A 136 -6.17 -9.57 13.49
C VAL A 136 -7.64 -9.74 13.11
N GLN A 137 -7.98 -9.48 11.86
CA GLN A 137 -9.33 -9.61 11.32
C GLN A 137 -10.36 -8.77 12.09
N ASP A 138 -9.93 -7.64 12.64
CA ASP A 138 -10.78 -6.69 13.34
C ASP A 138 -11.77 -6.01 12.38
N SER A 139 -12.95 -5.64 12.86
CA SER A 139 -14.05 -5.10 12.05
C SER A 139 -13.74 -3.80 11.32
N TYR A 140 -12.73 -3.06 11.75
CA TYR A 140 -12.31 -1.78 11.13
C TYR A 140 -11.10 -1.94 10.20
N GLY A 141 -10.49 -3.13 10.12
CA GLY A 141 -9.32 -3.39 9.31
C GLY A 141 -8.04 -2.73 9.82
N LEU A 142 -7.91 -2.52 11.13
CA LEU A 142 -6.73 -1.88 11.73
C LEU A 142 -5.47 -2.74 11.61
N SER A 143 -5.61 -4.06 11.75
CA SER A 143 -4.52 -5.00 11.53
C SER A 143 -4.03 -4.97 10.07
N LEU A 144 -4.95 -4.89 9.11
CA LEU A 144 -4.64 -4.68 7.70
C LEU A 144 -3.94 -3.33 7.48
N ALA A 145 -4.45 -2.25 8.09
CA ALA A 145 -3.85 -0.92 8.01
C ALA A 145 -2.40 -0.91 8.50
N LEU A 146 -2.11 -1.56 9.63
CA LEU A 146 -0.75 -1.67 10.16
C LEU A 146 0.17 -2.48 9.24
N ALA A 147 -0.31 -3.59 8.71
CA ALA A 147 0.46 -4.40 7.76
C ALA A 147 0.78 -3.61 6.47
N LEU A 148 -0.22 -2.91 5.91
CA LEU A 148 -0.02 -2.00 4.79
C LEU A 148 0.99 -0.89 5.14
N ALA A 149 0.87 -0.30 6.31
CA ALA A 149 1.79 0.75 6.75
C ALA A 149 3.26 0.27 6.73
N PHE A 150 3.54 -0.90 7.28
CA PHE A 150 4.89 -1.47 7.26
C PHE A 150 5.35 -1.84 5.85
N LYS A 151 4.50 -2.51 5.08
CA LYS A 151 4.87 -2.99 3.74
C LYS A 151 5.08 -1.85 2.77
N GLU A 152 4.17 -0.87 2.73
CA GLU A 152 4.23 0.24 1.79
C GLU A 152 5.26 1.31 2.18
N SER A 153 5.66 1.36 3.44
CA SER A 153 6.75 2.27 3.86
C SER A 153 8.06 2.01 3.11
N TRP A 154 8.34 0.76 2.70
CA TRP A 154 9.53 0.42 1.92
C TRP A 154 9.47 1.00 0.50
N PHE A 155 8.29 0.98 -0.14
CA PHE A 155 8.09 1.61 -1.44
C PHE A 155 8.26 3.14 -1.33
N LEU A 156 7.64 3.76 -0.34
CA LEU A 156 7.78 5.21 -0.12
C LEU A 156 9.21 5.60 0.22
N LEU A 157 9.95 4.78 0.97
CA LEU A 157 11.38 4.96 1.21
C LEU A 157 12.19 4.88 -0.08
N TRP A 158 11.87 3.93 -0.97
CA TRP A 158 12.54 3.81 -2.26
C TRP A 158 12.37 5.07 -3.11
N VAL A 159 11.16 5.64 -3.14
CA VAL A 159 10.91 6.94 -3.78
C VAL A 159 11.69 8.07 -3.10
N LEU A 160 11.71 8.10 -1.76
CA LEU A 160 12.47 9.08 -1.01
C LEU A 160 13.98 9.00 -1.28
N PHE A 161 14.53 7.80 -1.55
CA PHE A 161 15.92 7.68 -1.97
C PHE A 161 16.18 8.40 -3.30
N ALA A 162 15.28 8.30 -4.26
CA ALA A 162 15.41 9.01 -5.53
C ALA A 162 15.36 10.52 -5.30
N VAL A 163 14.39 11.02 -4.57
CA VAL A 163 14.21 12.45 -4.29
C VAL A 163 15.38 13.02 -3.49
N LEU A 164 15.82 12.34 -2.43
CA LEU A 164 16.90 12.82 -1.55
C LEU A 164 18.30 12.65 -2.15
N SER A 165 18.47 11.89 -3.23
CA SER A 165 19.76 11.76 -3.93
C SER A 165 20.02 12.89 -4.92
N GLU A 166 19.09 13.81 -5.16
CA GLU A 166 19.31 15.01 -5.96
C GLU A 166 20.41 15.88 -5.34
N GLN A 167 21.33 16.34 -6.18
CA GLN A 167 22.49 17.12 -5.74
C GLN A 167 22.08 18.40 -5.01
N GLU A 168 21.02 19.04 -5.47
CA GLU A 168 20.51 20.29 -4.88
C GLU A 168 20.03 20.08 -3.43
N ILE A 169 19.29 19.00 -3.17
CA ILE A 169 18.80 18.68 -1.81
C ILE A 169 19.97 18.41 -0.87
N THR A 170 20.96 17.65 -1.32
CA THR A 170 22.16 17.36 -0.52
C THR A 170 22.93 18.65 -0.21
N ARG A 171 23.06 19.54 -1.19
CA ARG A 171 23.72 20.84 -1.06
C ARG A 171 23.02 21.74 -0.05
N GLN A 172 21.68 21.84 -0.12
CA GLN A 172 20.87 22.64 0.80
C GLN A 172 20.99 22.13 2.24
N MET A 173 21.04 20.81 2.45
CA MET A 173 21.27 20.22 3.75
C MET A 173 22.62 20.67 4.33
N THR A 174 23.68 20.61 3.54
CA THR A 174 25.04 21.02 3.94
C THR A 174 25.09 22.51 4.25
N ILE A 175 24.56 23.36 3.38
CA ILE A 175 24.53 24.81 3.57
C ILE A 175 23.76 25.17 4.84
N GLY A 176 22.57 24.59 5.05
CA GLY A 176 21.80 24.84 6.25
C GLY A 176 22.56 24.51 7.54
N GLN A 177 23.28 23.40 7.55
CA GLN A 177 24.09 23.00 8.70
C GLN A 177 25.34 23.92 8.90
N THR A 178 25.98 24.37 7.83
CA THR A 178 27.11 25.33 7.92
C THR A 178 26.68 26.70 8.43
N LEU A 179 25.43 27.08 8.18
CA LEU A 179 24.82 28.30 8.73
C LEU A 179 24.37 28.16 10.20
N GLY A 180 24.62 27.00 10.83
CA GLY A 180 24.32 26.77 12.24
C GLY A 180 22.89 26.25 12.51
N TYR A 181 22.09 25.98 11.48
CA TYR A 181 20.78 25.36 11.68
C TYR A 181 20.90 23.89 12.08
N SER A 182 20.12 23.49 13.06
CA SER A 182 20.01 22.08 13.43
C SER A 182 19.43 21.23 12.28
N ARG A 183 19.80 19.96 12.22
CA ARG A 183 19.27 19.01 11.25
C ARG A 183 17.74 19.02 11.18
N THR A 184 17.06 19.10 12.33
CA THR A 184 15.60 19.16 12.41
C THR A 184 15.03 20.42 11.80
N GLN A 185 15.68 21.57 11.98
CA GLN A 185 15.26 22.84 11.38
C GLN A 185 15.40 22.80 9.84
N VAL A 186 16.53 22.29 9.33
CA VAL A 186 16.73 22.12 7.87
C VAL A 186 15.68 21.16 7.30
N TRP A 187 15.38 20.05 7.98
CA TRP A 187 14.34 19.11 7.54
C TRP A 187 12.96 19.78 7.46
N ARG A 188 12.55 20.48 8.52
CA ARG A 188 11.20 21.06 8.58
C ARG A 188 11.01 22.26 7.66
N ALA A 189 12.01 23.12 7.57
CA ALA A 189 11.90 24.39 6.87
C ALA A 189 12.31 24.33 5.39
N ILE A 190 13.21 23.41 5.03
CA ILE A 190 13.79 23.35 3.69
C ILE A 190 13.41 22.06 2.97
N LEU A 191 13.70 20.89 3.54
CA LEU A 191 13.56 19.63 2.82
C LEU A 191 12.10 19.16 2.74
N LEU A 192 11.38 19.15 3.84
CA LEU A 192 10.01 18.66 3.87
C LEU A 192 9.05 19.38 2.91
N PRO A 193 9.07 20.72 2.81
CA PRO A 193 8.25 21.43 1.83
C PRO A 193 8.57 21.08 0.36
N GLN A 194 9.80 20.67 0.06
CA GLN A 194 10.19 20.24 -1.29
C GLN A 194 9.87 18.78 -1.56
N ILE A 195 9.89 17.93 -0.54
CA ILE A 195 9.58 16.50 -0.63
C ILE A 195 8.07 16.28 -0.78
N LEU A 196 7.23 16.98 0.02
CA LEU A 196 5.79 16.78 0.07
C LEU A 196 5.10 16.80 -1.31
N PRO A 197 5.32 17.81 -2.17
CA PRO A 197 4.69 17.84 -3.49
C PRO A 197 5.10 16.66 -4.38
N ARG A 198 6.34 16.18 -4.23
CA ARG A 198 6.90 15.08 -5.03
C ARG A 198 6.37 13.71 -4.58
N MET A 199 5.87 13.62 -3.34
CA MET A 199 5.27 12.40 -2.80
C MET A 199 3.80 12.23 -3.16
N GLY A 200 3.15 13.21 -3.81
CA GLY A 200 1.72 13.16 -4.13
C GLY A 200 1.32 11.91 -4.92
N TRP A 201 1.96 11.66 -6.05
CA TRP A 201 1.69 10.47 -6.88
C TRP A 201 2.07 9.14 -6.19
N PRO A 202 3.23 8.99 -5.54
CA PRO A 202 3.52 7.79 -4.74
C PRO A 202 2.49 7.52 -3.65
N LEU A 203 2.02 8.55 -2.95
CA LEU A 203 0.97 8.40 -1.94
C LEU A 203 -0.37 8.01 -2.54
N ALA A 204 -0.73 8.60 -3.68
CA ALA A 204 -1.94 8.20 -4.41
C ALA A 204 -1.87 6.74 -4.87
N ALA A 205 -0.71 6.27 -5.32
CA ALA A 205 -0.49 4.87 -5.72
C ALA A 205 -0.63 3.91 -4.52
N VAL A 206 -0.05 4.24 -3.37
CA VAL A 206 -0.17 3.44 -2.15
C VAL A 206 -1.61 3.43 -1.64
N LEU A 207 -2.30 4.56 -1.67
CA LEU A 207 -3.71 4.64 -1.29
C LEU A 207 -4.57 3.79 -2.23
N ALA A 208 -4.39 3.93 -3.53
CA ALA A 208 -5.10 3.13 -4.54
C ALA A 208 -4.86 1.63 -4.31
N TYR A 209 -3.60 1.21 -4.10
CA TYR A 209 -3.30 -0.17 -3.76
C TYR A 209 -4.06 -0.63 -2.51
N GLY A 210 -4.03 0.15 -1.42
CA GLY A 210 -4.74 -0.18 -0.18
C GLY A 210 -6.26 -0.29 -0.34
N LEU A 211 -6.87 0.49 -1.25
CA LEU A 211 -8.29 0.41 -1.56
C LEU A 211 -8.68 -0.87 -2.32
N PHE A 212 -7.77 -1.40 -3.16
CA PHE A 212 -8.04 -2.55 -4.03
C PHE A 212 -7.35 -3.85 -3.58
N VAL A 213 -6.61 -3.84 -2.48
CA VAL A 213 -5.88 -5.02 -1.99
C VAL A 213 -6.83 -6.15 -1.58
N VAL A 214 -6.62 -7.33 -2.17
CA VAL A 214 -7.39 -8.55 -1.86
C VAL A 214 -6.54 -9.53 -1.06
N ASP A 215 -5.33 -9.83 -1.50
CA ASP A 215 -4.44 -10.85 -0.93
C ASP A 215 -4.12 -10.62 0.56
N MET A 216 -3.71 -9.40 0.93
CA MET A 216 -3.47 -9.07 2.34
C MET A 216 -4.78 -8.98 3.13
N ALA A 217 -5.86 -8.49 2.51
CA ALA A 217 -7.14 -8.31 3.17
C ALA A 217 -7.82 -9.64 3.51
N LEU A 218 -7.66 -10.69 2.69
CA LEU A 218 -8.12 -12.04 3.00
C LEU A 218 -7.47 -12.62 4.25
N ILE A 219 -6.23 -12.22 4.56
CA ILE A 219 -5.46 -12.76 5.69
C ILE A 219 -5.68 -11.92 6.95
N LEU A 220 -5.61 -10.60 6.82
CA LEU A 220 -5.55 -9.66 7.94
C LEU A 220 -6.81 -8.80 8.10
N GLY A 221 -7.57 -8.60 7.02
CA GLY A 221 -8.76 -7.76 7.01
C GLY A 221 -9.95 -8.38 7.73
N PRO A 222 -11.03 -7.62 7.92
CA PRO A 222 -12.26 -8.12 8.49
C PRO A 222 -12.85 -9.25 7.63
N THR A 223 -13.58 -10.14 8.28
CA THR A 223 -14.15 -11.33 7.61
C THR A 223 -15.65 -11.22 7.37
N ASN A 224 -16.37 -10.44 8.17
CA ASN A 224 -17.84 -10.30 8.07
C ASN A 224 -18.31 -8.91 8.52
N PRO A 225 -18.65 -8.02 7.60
CA PRO A 225 -18.32 -8.11 6.17
C PRO A 225 -16.81 -7.89 5.92
N PRO A 226 -16.28 -8.44 4.83
CA PRO A 226 -14.88 -8.21 4.44
C PRO A 226 -14.67 -6.79 3.90
N THR A 227 -13.44 -6.46 3.51
CA THR A 227 -13.18 -5.22 2.75
C THR A 227 -13.91 -5.24 1.41
N LEU A 228 -14.20 -4.06 0.86
CA LEU A 228 -14.97 -3.93 -0.38
C LEU A 228 -14.33 -4.71 -1.55
N ALA A 229 -13.01 -4.66 -1.70
CA ALA A 229 -12.31 -5.40 -2.74
C ALA A 229 -12.47 -6.92 -2.59
N VAL A 230 -12.43 -7.43 -1.36
CA VAL A 230 -12.69 -8.86 -1.06
C VAL A 230 -14.16 -9.20 -1.27
N LEU A 231 -15.09 -8.33 -0.90
CA LEU A 231 -16.52 -8.53 -1.12
C LEU A 231 -16.84 -8.62 -2.62
N ILE A 232 -16.33 -7.70 -3.42
CA ILE A 232 -16.47 -7.73 -4.88
C ILE A 232 -15.85 -9.02 -5.46
N TRP A 233 -14.66 -9.39 -4.98
CA TRP A 233 -14.03 -10.64 -5.43
C TRP A 233 -14.87 -11.87 -5.09
N GLN A 234 -15.50 -11.90 -3.91
CA GLN A 234 -16.42 -12.97 -3.50
C GLN A 234 -17.67 -13.01 -4.40
N TRP A 235 -18.25 -11.87 -4.73
CA TRP A 235 -19.39 -11.80 -5.64
C TRP A 235 -19.04 -12.29 -7.05
N LEU A 236 -17.91 -11.83 -7.60
CA LEU A 236 -17.45 -12.24 -8.93
C LEU A 236 -17.11 -13.74 -9.02
N THR A 237 -16.71 -14.36 -7.93
CA THR A 237 -16.38 -15.80 -7.89
C THR A 237 -17.55 -16.67 -7.41
N ASN A 238 -18.70 -16.08 -7.08
CA ASN A 238 -19.90 -16.81 -6.67
C ASN A 238 -20.55 -17.45 -7.91
N PRO A 239 -21.05 -18.71 -7.82
CA PRO A 239 -21.78 -19.34 -8.91
C PRO A 239 -23.17 -18.72 -9.17
N ASP A 240 -23.69 -17.88 -8.28
CA ASP A 240 -24.97 -17.18 -8.46
C ASP A 240 -24.75 -15.95 -9.38
N GLU A 241 -25.32 -15.99 -10.58
CA GLU A 241 -25.22 -14.90 -11.56
C GLU A 241 -25.85 -13.59 -11.06
N GLY A 242 -26.85 -13.65 -10.17
CA GLY A 242 -27.46 -12.47 -9.54
C GLY A 242 -26.48 -11.70 -8.63
N LEU A 243 -25.58 -12.40 -7.96
CA LEU A 243 -24.53 -11.80 -7.16
C LEU A 243 -23.36 -11.29 -7.99
N GLN A 244 -23.06 -11.95 -9.12
CA GLN A 244 -22.01 -11.48 -10.03
C GLN A 244 -22.35 -10.15 -10.70
N ALA A 245 -23.63 -9.83 -10.82
CA ALA A 245 -24.12 -8.60 -11.45
C ALA A 245 -24.12 -7.38 -10.50
N GLN A 246 -23.89 -7.57 -9.20
CA GLN A 246 -23.78 -6.51 -8.19
C GLN A 246 -22.39 -5.88 -8.21
#